data_b39437ddf5c7822573f2bafa05cb8e6d
#
_entry.id   b39437ddf5c7822573f2bafa05cb8e6d
#
_cell.length_a   1.000
_cell.length_b   1.000
_cell.length_c   1.000
_cell.angle_alpha   90.00
_cell.angle_beta   90.00
_cell.angle_gamma   90.00
#
_symmetry.space_group_name_H-M   'P 1'
#
loop_
_entity.id
_entity.type
_entity.pdbx_description
1 polymer ?
#
loop_
_entity_poly.entity_id
_entity_poly.type
_entity_poly.pdbx_seq_one_letter_code
_entity_poly.pdbx_strand_id
1 'polypeptide(L)'
;MSYEFHTSRFSMGSRKNNSIVRKDNEGGYVLVTVAVLLFVLVAFMALAIDTGVLFGARTSSQGAADAAALAGAFTFVANPNSLQPDTAILHAKQTAMSNKVLGTSIEDAQVDVQVVDVAPDPRRVTVTITRSEPTFLAKILNVDTVATEVRGVAEVGRTSTGTKCMKPFFLPNTIFSTKVPCDACASSPPELLVSGGAVTAFAKGWFGQQITVKGNDKSTRLAPGQFYAINVTGPGGDPYRDAISTCFQDFYVCRNTYGTLSGNKVGPTKQGVKDLIGNPPDVYQSMGRYLRPDGTIHDTSKSLVIAPIWDVCNFVDPATGISFCPTGDFPSGSGTSLQIVGFALLFIDGISGGGDVTAELINVVACATTPPTGVDEDAGTVLSLPLRLVRVP
;
A
#
# COMPACT_ATOMS: atom_id res chain seq x y z
N MET A 1 21.60 117.79 2.24
CA MET A 1 20.55 117.30 3.13
C MET A 1 21.12 116.12 3.86
N SER A 2 21.56 116.43 5.09
CA SER A 2 22.19 115.44 6.02
C SER A 2 21.10 114.84 6.86
N TYR A 3 21.13 113.50 6.98
CA TYR A 3 20.39 112.82 8.01
C TYR A 3 21.38 112.05 8.91
N GLU A 4 21.39 112.47 10.18
CA GLU A 4 22.15 111.89 11.25
C GLU A 4 21.48 110.57 11.70
N PHE A 5 22.28 109.49 11.84
CA PHE A 5 21.82 108.25 12.42
C PHE A 5 22.23 108.19 13.89
N HIS A 6 21.19 108.19 14.75
CA HIS A 6 21.34 107.94 16.16
C HIS A 6 21.55 106.47 16.47
N THR A 7 22.69 106.12 16.97
CA THR A 7 22.98 104.77 17.47
C THR A 7 22.61 104.65 18.91
N SER A 8 21.51 103.98 19.27
CA SER A 8 21.19 103.58 20.62
C SER A 8 21.88 102.28 20.98
N ARG A 9 22.78 102.28 21.92
CA ARG A 9 23.41 101.10 22.51
C ARG A 9 22.40 100.40 23.42
N PHE A 10 21.96 99.15 23.01
CA PHE A 10 21.22 98.26 23.89
C PHE A 10 22.24 97.39 24.67
N SER A 11 22.25 97.59 26.02
CA SER A 11 23.01 96.73 26.94
C SER A 11 22.29 95.39 27.09
N MET A 12 22.90 94.31 26.59
CA MET A 12 22.40 92.97 26.75
C MET A 12 22.90 92.42 28.10
N GLY A 13 21.99 92.37 29.08
CA GLY A 13 22.23 91.71 30.35
C GLY A 13 22.34 90.17 30.14
N SER A 14 23.51 89.64 30.43
CA SER A 14 23.75 88.21 30.46
C SER A 14 22.94 87.56 31.58
N ARG A 15 21.81 86.95 31.27
CA ARG A 15 21.15 86.00 32.16
C ARG A 15 21.96 84.70 32.16
N LYS A 16 22.65 84.40 33.24
CA LYS A 16 23.14 83.05 33.53
C LYS A 16 21.96 82.17 33.74
N ASN A 17 21.63 81.39 32.70
CA ASN A 17 20.76 80.19 32.85
C ASN A 17 21.55 79.17 33.67
N ASN A 18 21.28 79.05 34.95
CA ASN A 18 21.58 77.86 35.71
C ASN A 18 20.61 76.78 35.25
N SER A 19 20.99 76.05 34.20
CA SER A 19 20.38 74.71 33.90
C SER A 19 20.81 73.82 35.06
N ILE A 20 19.89 73.54 35.96
CA ILE A 20 19.97 72.41 36.90
C ILE A 20 19.89 71.21 36.03
N VAL A 21 21.06 70.66 35.67
CA VAL A 21 21.13 69.27 35.10
C VAL A 21 20.69 68.41 36.26
N ARG A 22 19.40 68.08 36.27
CA ARG A 22 18.89 66.90 37.02
C ARG A 22 19.66 65.70 36.48
N LYS A 23 20.62 65.25 37.23
CA LYS A 23 21.27 63.97 37.05
C LYS A 23 20.25 62.91 37.49
N ASP A 24 19.31 62.61 36.62
CA ASP A 24 18.34 61.57 36.87
C ASP A 24 19.16 60.29 37.01
N ASN A 25 19.10 59.62 38.16
CA ASN A 25 19.68 58.34 38.48
C ASN A 25 18.90 57.21 37.79
N GLU A 26 18.62 57.34 36.48
CA GLU A 26 17.87 56.39 35.70
C GLU A 26 18.71 55.23 35.18
N GLY A 27 20.05 55.33 35.26
CA GLY A 27 20.97 54.31 34.74
C GLY A 27 20.82 52.91 35.38
N GLY A 28 20.36 52.85 36.63
CA GLY A 28 20.14 51.58 37.34
C GLY A 28 18.86 50.85 36.92
N TYR A 29 17.79 51.62 36.64
CA TYR A 29 16.49 51.08 36.27
C TYR A 29 16.51 50.47 34.84
N VAL A 30 17.16 51.15 33.91
CA VAL A 30 17.32 50.67 32.53
C VAL A 30 18.07 49.36 32.49
N LEU A 31 19.16 49.20 33.26
CA LEU A 31 19.93 47.96 33.31
C LEU A 31 19.10 46.78 33.83
N VAL A 32 18.33 47.00 34.89
CA VAL A 32 17.45 45.96 35.45
C VAL A 32 16.35 45.60 34.48
N THR A 33 15.74 46.60 33.84
CA THR A 33 14.67 46.35 32.84
C THR A 33 15.19 45.58 31.63
N VAL A 34 16.36 45.93 31.10
CA VAL A 34 17.00 45.23 29.99
C VAL A 34 17.36 43.80 30.41
N ALA A 35 17.90 43.58 31.61
CA ALA A 35 18.22 42.26 32.12
C ALA A 35 16.99 41.34 32.22
N VAL A 36 15.87 41.87 32.77
CA VAL A 36 14.60 41.15 32.86
C VAL A 36 14.04 40.84 31.47
N LEU A 37 14.08 41.79 30.54
CA LEU A 37 13.58 41.61 29.17
C LEU A 37 14.40 40.59 28.42
N LEU A 38 15.73 40.57 28.59
CA LEU A 38 16.64 39.59 28.00
C LEU A 38 16.36 38.18 28.57
N PHE A 39 16.14 38.06 29.87
CA PHE A 39 15.76 36.80 30.49
C PHE A 39 14.44 36.26 29.93
N VAL A 40 13.43 37.12 29.76
CA VAL A 40 12.13 36.74 29.16
C VAL A 40 12.31 36.28 27.71
N LEU A 41 13.10 37.00 26.91
CA LEU A 41 13.40 36.62 25.53
C LEU A 41 14.09 35.26 25.45
N VAL A 42 15.08 35.02 26.32
CA VAL A 42 15.76 33.71 26.39
C VAL A 42 14.78 32.61 26.79
N ALA A 43 13.87 32.85 27.72
CA ALA A 43 12.84 31.89 28.12
C ALA A 43 11.89 31.53 26.96
N PHE A 44 11.47 32.50 26.15
CA PHE A 44 10.67 32.29 24.96
C PHE A 44 11.42 31.50 23.87
N MET A 45 12.69 31.83 23.62
CA MET A 45 13.52 31.06 22.69
C MET A 45 13.69 29.61 23.16
N ALA A 46 13.88 29.39 24.43
CA ALA A 46 13.98 28.09 25.06
C ALA A 46 12.73 27.26 24.82
N LEU A 47 11.55 27.81 25.07
CA LEU A 47 10.28 27.14 24.83
C LEU A 47 10.06 26.84 23.35
N ALA A 48 10.45 27.77 22.46
CA ALA A 48 10.33 27.55 21.00
C ALA A 48 11.21 26.39 20.52
N ILE A 49 12.42 26.26 21.03
CA ILE A 49 13.35 25.18 20.68
C ILE A 49 12.80 23.83 21.18
N ASP A 50 12.44 23.72 22.46
CA ASP A 50 11.91 22.46 23.02
C ASP A 50 10.62 22.04 22.32
N THR A 51 9.72 22.99 22.06
CA THR A 51 8.47 22.73 21.32
C THR A 51 8.78 22.24 19.89
N GLY A 52 9.71 22.87 19.18
CA GLY A 52 10.12 22.48 17.83
C GLY A 52 10.68 21.05 17.79
N VAL A 53 11.54 20.69 18.74
CA VAL A 53 12.09 19.32 18.86
C VAL A 53 10.98 18.31 19.14
N LEU A 54 10.05 18.60 20.06
CA LEU A 54 8.92 17.72 20.37
C LEU A 54 7.98 17.52 19.18
N PHE A 55 7.69 18.58 18.42
CA PHE A 55 6.92 18.45 17.19
C PHE A 55 7.62 17.60 16.14
N GLY A 56 8.94 17.76 15.97
CA GLY A 56 9.75 16.93 15.08
C GLY A 56 9.74 15.46 15.50
N ALA A 57 9.91 15.19 16.80
CA ALA A 57 9.83 13.84 17.37
C ALA A 57 8.46 13.22 17.12
N ARG A 58 7.38 13.93 17.41
CA ARG A 58 6.01 13.46 17.21
C ARG A 58 5.71 13.15 15.75
N THR A 59 6.12 14.04 14.82
CA THR A 59 5.91 13.83 13.38
C THR A 59 6.67 12.60 12.88
N SER A 60 7.92 12.42 13.28
CA SER A 60 8.73 11.26 12.92
C SER A 60 8.17 9.96 13.52
N SER A 61 7.73 10.00 14.78
CA SER A 61 7.08 8.86 15.44
C SER A 61 5.76 8.49 14.76
N GLN A 62 4.95 9.48 14.34
CA GLN A 62 3.71 9.23 13.60
C GLN A 62 4.00 8.57 12.25
N GLY A 63 4.98 9.06 11.51
CA GLY A 63 5.39 8.41 10.25
C GLY A 63 5.85 6.97 10.45
N ALA A 64 6.58 6.69 11.54
CA ALA A 64 6.98 5.34 11.90
C ALA A 64 5.78 4.43 12.27
N ALA A 65 4.81 4.95 13.04
CA ALA A 65 3.60 4.23 13.41
C ALA A 65 2.73 3.92 12.18
N ASP A 66 2.58 4.86 11.27
CA ASP A 66 1.82 4.70 10.03
C ASP A 66 2.47 3.68 9.10
N ALA A 67 3.79 3.76 8.91
CA ALA A 67 4.55 2.78 8.12
C ALA A 67 4.47 1.38 8.73
N ALA A 68 4.58 1.26 10.06
CA ALA A 68 4.48 0.01 10.78
C ALA A 68 3.06 -0.59 10.67
N ALA A 69 2.01 0.22 10.81
CA ALA A 69 0.64 -0.22 10.65
C ALA A 69 0.39 -0.75 9.23
N LEU A 70 0.88 -0.06 8.20
CA LEU A 70 0.80 -0.52 6.81
C LEU A 70 1.55 -1.83 6.58
N ALA A 71 2.77 -1.97 7.12
CA ALA A 71 3.56 -3.19 7.00
C ALA A 71 2.89 -4.40 7.66
N GLY A 72 2.33 -4.21 8.86
CA GLY A 72 1.55 -5.22 9.55
C GLY A 72 0.28 -5.60 8.76
N ALA A 73 -0.44 -4.61 8.26
CA ALA A 73 -1.65 -4.84 7.47
C ALA A 73 -1.33 -5.51 6.11
N PHE A 74 -0.20 -5.15 5.48
CA PHE A 74 0.26 -5.79 4.24
C PHE A 74 0.50 -7.28 4.39
N THR A 75 0.84 -7.76 5.59
CA THR A 75 1.00 -9.19 5.86
C THR A 75 -0.26 -9.99 5.51
N PHE A 76 -1.45 -9.44 5.75
CA PHE A 76 -2.72 -10.07 5.39
C PHE A 76 -2.99 -10.09 3.89
N VAL A 77 -2.34 -9.21 3.13
CA VAL A 77 -2.40 -9.19 1.65
C VAL A 77 -1.43 -10.24 1.08
N ALA A 78 -0.19 -10.22 1.56
CA ALA A 78 0.88 -11.08 1.06
C ALA A 78 0.74 -12.53 1.54
N ASN A 79 0.20 -12.74 2.74
CA ASN A 79 0.10 -14.06 3.37
C ASN A 79 -1.29 -14.32 3.99
N PRO A 80 -2.29 -14.65 3.17
CA PRO A 80 -3.65 -14.90 3.66
C PRO A 80 -3.77 -16.18 4.49
N ASN A 81 -2.83 -17.12 4.38
CA ASN A 81 -2.78 -18.32 5.23
C ASN A 81 -2.20 -18.05 6.62
N SER A 82 -1.40 -17.02 6.75
CA SER A 82 -0.94 -16.55 8.05
C SER A 82 -2.05 -15.70 8.67
N LEU A 83 -3.18 -16.33 9.00
CA LEU A 83 -4.19 -15.77 9.89
C LEU A 83 -3.65 -15.64 11.33
N GLN A 84 -2.34 -15.82 11.50
CA GLN A 84 -1.65 -15.65 12.76
C GLN A 84 -1.44 -14.13 12.94
N PRO A 85 -2.15 -13.50 13.89
CA PRO A 85 -1.89 -12.10 14.23
C PRO A 85 -0.41 -11.84 14.51
N ASP A 86 0.29 -12.86 15.02
CA ASP A 86 1.70 -12.81 15.40
C ASP A 86 2.63 -12.39 14.26
N THR A 87 2.39 -12.84 13.02
CA THR A 87 3.22 -12.44 11.88
C THR A 87 3.01 -10.97 11.51
N ALA A 88 1.77 -10.48 11.57
CA ALA A 88 1.47 -9.08 11.32
C ALA A 88 2.06 -8.18 12.43
N ILE A 89 1.98 -8.64 13.69
CA ILE A 89 2.60 -7.98 14.84
C ILE A 89 4.12 -7.91 14.66
N LEU A 90 4.74 -9.02 14.25
CA LEU A 90 6.19 -9.08 14.04
C LEU A 90 6.64 -8.11 12.95
N HIS A 91 5.98 -8.09 11.79
CA HIS A 91 6.34 -7.18 10.70
C HIS A 91 6.09 -5.71 11.06
N ALA A 92 5.00 -5.42 11.78
CA ALA A 92 4.74 -4.07 12.28
C ALA A 92 5.86 -3.61 13.23
N LYS A 93 6.22 -4.43 14.21
CA LYS A 93 7.30 -4.12 15.16
C LYS A 93 8.64 -3.94 14.47
N GLN A 94 9.03 -4.84 13.57
CA GLN A 94 10.28 -4.73 12.79
C GLN A 94 10.32 -3.43 11.98
N THR A 95 9.22 -3.06 11.36
CA THR A 95 9.12 -1.82 10.59
C THR A 95 9.22 -0.59 11.49
N ALA A 96 8.56 -0.59 12.66
CA ALA A 96 8.68 0.49 13.63
C ALA A 96 10.14 0.66 14.09
N MET A 97 10.79 -0.42 14.50
CA MET A 97 12.18 -0.44 15.00
C MET A 97 13.22 -0.06 13.92
N SER A 98 12.91 -0.26 12.64
CA SER A 98 13.79 0.17 11.54
C SER A 98 13.80 1.69 11.33
N ASN A 99 12.83 2.39 11.91
CA ASN A 99 12.71 3.84 11.83
C ASN A 99 13.47 4.52 12.97
N LYS A 100 13.91 5.76 12.72
CA LYS A 100 14.60 6.59 13.71
C LYS A 100 13.80 7.85 13.99
N VAL A 101 13.73 8.20 15.27
CA VAL A 101 13.15 9.45 15.75
C VAL A 101 14.26 10.30 16.35
N LEU A 102 14.49 11.50 15.81
CA LEU A 102 15.61 12.38 16.22
C LEU A 102 16.97 11.67 16.24
N GLY A 103 17.21 10.73 15.31
CA GLY A 103 18.46 9.96 15.21
C GLY A 103 18.52 8.72 16.11
N THR A 104 17.56 8.51 17.02
CA THR A 104 17.50 7.38 17.93
C THR A 104 16.53 6.32 17.40
N SER A 105 16.92 5.05 17.40
CA SER A 105 16.05 3.94 17.00
C SER A 105 14.90 3.75 17.99
N ILE A 106 13.78 3.28 17.47
CA ILE A 106 12.62 2.91 18.29
C ILE A 106 12.89 1.52 18.89
N GLU A 107 12.65 1.34 20.17
CA GLU A 107 12.83 0.07 20.88
C GLU A 107 11.53 -0.74 20.92
N ASP A 108 11.63 -2.08 21.01
CA ASP A 108 10.47 -2.97 21.04
C ASP A 108 9.48 -2.64 22.17
N ALA A 109 10.00 -2.30 23.35
CA ALA A 109 9.20 -1.92 24.51
C ALA A 109 8.36 -0.63 24.32
N GLN A 110 8.69 0.18 23.33
CA GLN A 110 7.99 1.43 22.98
C GLN A 110 6.85 1.20 21.97
N VAL A 111 6.72 -0.02 21.42
CA VAL A 111 5.80 -0.33 20.33
C VAL A 111 4.75 -1.34 20.81
N ASP A 112 3.50 -0.90 20.88
CA ASP A 112 2.34 -1.78 21.06
C ASP A 112 1.64 -1.99 19.72
N VAL A 113 1.33 -3.25 19.39
CA VAL A 113 0.65 -3.63 18.15
C VAL A 113 -0.58 -4.46 18.45
N GLN A 114 -1.73 -3.99 18.01
CA GLN A 114 -3.00 -4.69 18.14
C GLN A 114 -3.54 -5.05 16.76
N VAL A 115 -3.98 -6.29 16.61
CA VAL A 115 -4.59 -6.80 15.39
C VAL A 115 -6.02 -7.21 15.67
N VAL A 116 -6.95 -6.67 14.89
CA VAL A 116 -8.37 -7.05 14.93
C VAL A 116 -8.73 -7.71 13.60
N ASP A 117 -9.13 -8.97 13.65
CA ASP A 117 -9.55 -9.77 12.50
C ASP A 117 -10.90 -10.45 12.75
N VAL A 118 -11.97 -9.66 12.82
CA VAL A 118 -13.33 -10.13 13.05
C VAL A 118 -14.18 -9.86 11.82
N ALA A 119 -14.65 -10.92 11.16
CA ALA A 119 -15.57 -10.77 10.03
C ALA A 119 -16.95 -10.27 10.50
N PRO A 120 -17.67 -9.44 9.70
CA PRO A 120 -17.40 -9.03 8.32
C PRO A 120 -16.48 -7.82 8.18
N ASP A 121 -16.04 -7.20 9.29
CA ASP A 121 -15.26 -5.97 9.29
C ASP A 121 -13.89 -6.12 8.60
N PRO A 122 -13.33 -5.04 8.05
CA PRO A 122 -11.96 -5.06 7.54
C PRO A 122 -10.98 -5.47 8.64
N ARG A 123 -9.91 -6.15 8.26
CA ARG A 123 -8.79 -6.42 9.17
C ARG A 123 -8.11 -5.12 9.51
N ARG A 124 -7.84 -4.91 10.79
CA ARG A 124 -7.24 -3.67 11.28
C ARG A 124 -5.97 -3.96 12.07
N VAL A 125 -4.91 -3.25 11.73
CA VAL A 125 -3.66 -3.24 12.49
C VAL A 125 -3.47 -1.85 13.08
N THR A 126 -3.37 -1.79 14.41
CA THR A 126 -3.12 -0.57 15.16
C THR A 126 -1.73 -0.65 15.77
N VAL A 127 -0.92 0.35 15.52
CA VAL A 127 0.42 0.49 16.10
C VAL A 127 0.45 1.75 16.95
N THR A 128 0.75 1.60 18.22
CA THR A 128 0.96 2.71 19.16
C THR A 128 2.43 2.78 19.52
N ILE A 129 3.04 3.95 19.35
CA ILE A 129 4.42 4.20 19.75
C ILE A 129 4.41 5.22 20.89
N THR A 130 4.94 4.82 22.04
CA THR A 130 5.08 5.65 23.23
C THR A 130 6.55 5.92 23.49
N ARG A 131 6.94 7.19 23.55
CA ARG A 131 8.31 7.63 23.77
C ARG A 131 8.36 8.75 24.80
N SER A 132 9.49 8.83 25.52
CA SER A 132 9.82 9.95 26.39
C SER A 132 10.99 10.71 25.76
N GLU A 133 10.73 11.91 25.29
CA GLU A 133 11.73 12.75 24.64
C GLU A 133 12.35 13.72 25.67
N PRO A 134 13.70 13.85 25.68
CA PRO A 134 14.36 14.75 26.59
C PRO A 134 14.09 16.21 26.21
N THR A 135 13.93 17.06 27.19
CA THR A 135 13.86 18.50 27.01
C THR A 135 15.26 19.12 27.16
N PHE A 136 15.53 20.21 26.45
CA PHE A 136 16.82 20.91 26.54
C PHE A 136 16.79 22.00 27.62
N LEU A 137 15.84 22.87 27.53
CA LEU A 137 15.78 24.07 28.36
C LEU A 137 14.68 23.99 29.43
N ALA A 138 13.64 23.21 29.22
CA ALA A 138 12.63 22.93 30.24
C ALA A 138 13.19 22.17 31.45
N LYS A 139 14.36 21.54 31.34
CA LYS A 139 15.13 20.98 32.48
C LYS A 139 15.44 21.99 33.56
N ILE A 140 15.63 23.28 33.22
CA ILE A 140 15.82 24.36 34.18
C ILE A 140 14.62 24.52 35.09
N LEU A 141 13.43 24.13 34.58
CA LEU A 141 12.16 24.11 35.31
C LEU A 141 11.81 22.73 35.91
N ASN A 142 12.79 21.85 36.05
CA ASN A 142 12.61 20.43 36.49
C ASN A 142 11.70 19.58 35.61
N VAL A 143 11.58 19.91 34.31
CA VAL A 143 10.90 19.05 33.35
C VAL A 143 11.96 18.36 32.49
N ASP A 144 12.36 17.15 32.86
CA ASP A 144 13.47 16.43 32.20
C ASP A 144 13.04 15.79 30.89
N THR A 145 11.83 15.26 30.83
CA THR A 145 11.28 14.55 29.66
C THR A 145 9.82 14.89 29.44
N VAL A 146 9.37 14.78 28.18
CA VAL A 146 7.96 14.86 27.80
C VAL A 146 7.58 13.57 27.10
N ALA A 147 6.54 12.89 27.58
CA ALA A 147 5.98 11.71 26.94
C ALA A 147 5.22 12.10 25.66
N THR A 148 5.48 11.38 24.59
CA THR A 148 4.74 11.47 23.32
C THR A 148 4.15 10.11 22.99
N GLU A 149 2.88 10.09 22.67
CA GLU A 149 2.17 8.93 22.18
C GLU A 149 1.60 9.24 20.80
N VAL A 150 1.81 8.33 19.86
CA VAL A 150 1.29 8.41 18.49
C VAL A 150 0.67 7.08 18.10
N ARG A 151 -0.30 7.13 17.20
CA ARG A 151 -1.05 5.96 16.79
C ARG A 151 -1.21 5.94 15.27
N GLY A 152 -0.73 4.86 14.62
CA GLY A 152 -0.98 4.53 13.24
C GLY A 152 -2.02 3.41 13.14
N VAL A 153 -2.97 3.52 12.23
CA VAL A 153 -3.98 2.50 12.00
C VAL A 153 -4.08 2.21 10.51
N ALA A 154 -3.93 0.96 10.13
CA ALA A 154 -4.14 0.50 8.76
C ALA A 154 -5.25 -0.56 8.70
N GLU A 155 -6.06 -0.48 7.66
CA GLU A 155 -7.12 -1.43 7.38
C GLU A 155 -6.88 -2.14 6.05
N VAL A 156 -7.19 -3.44 6.02
CA VAL A 156 -7.22 -4.26 4.81
C VAL A 156 -8.64 -4.75 4.59
N GLY A 157 -9.22 -4.39 3.45
CA GLY A 157 -10.52 -4.93 3.03
C GLY A 157 -10.46 -6.45 2.82
N ARG A 158 -11.58 -7.12 2.99
CA ARG A 158 -11.70 -8.57 2.75
C ARG A 158 -12.07 -8.91 1.32
N THR A 159 -12.62 -7.95 0.60
CA THR A 159 -13.08 -8.10 -0.78
C THR A 159 -12.53 -6.99 -1.65
N SER A 160 -12.31 -7.30 -2.92
CA SER A 160 -11.88 -6.31 -3.91
C SER A 160 -13.06 -5.63 -4.60
N THR A 161 -12.86 -4.38 -5.01
CA THR A 161 -13.74 -3.67 -5.95
C THR A 161 -13.21 -3.73 -7.38
N GLY A 162 -11.91 -3.95 -7.55
CA GLY A 162 -11.19 -4.02 -8.81
C GLY A 162 -9.69 -3.85 -8.63
N THR A 163 -8.95 -3.83 -9.74
CA THR A 163 -7.49 -3.65 -9.72
C THR A 163 -6.97 -3.03 -11.01
N LYS A 164 -5.78 -2.44 -10.93
CA LYS A 164 -4.94 -2.04 -12.07
C LYS A 164 -3.79 -3.03 -12.26
N CYS A 165 -3.01 -2.90 -13.30
CA CYS A 165 -1.82 -3.73 -13.56
C CYS A 165 -2.07 -5.23 -13.66
N MET A 166 -3.28 -5.68 -13.91
CA MET A 166 -3.54 -7.10 -14.06
C MET A 166 -2.91 -7.67 -15.34
N LYS A 167 -2.54 -8.93 -15.30
CA LYS A 167 -2.06 -9.65 -16.48
C LYS A 167 -3.22 -10.30 -17.22
N PRO A 168 -3.12 -10.47 -18.55
CA PRO A 168 -4.21 -10.95 -19.38
C PRO A 168 -4.43 -12.47 -19.30
N PHE A 169 -4.09 -13.08 -18.17
CA PHE A 169 -4.35 -14.49 -17.89
C PHE A 169 -5.68 -14.61 -17.15
N PHE A 170 -6.75 -14.95 -17.86
CA PHE A 170 -8.06 -15.04 -17.25
C PHE A 170 -8.25 -16.45 -16.66
N LEU A 171 -7.98 -16.61 -15.38
CA LEU A 171 -8.04 -17.88 -14.68
C LEU A 171 -9.47 -18.33 -14.45
N PRO A 172 -9.77 -19.62 -14.58
CA PRO A 172 -11.05 -20.17 -14.13
C PRO A 172 -11.13 -20.11 -12.59
N ASN A 173 -12.33 -20.02 -12.05
CA ASN A 173 -12.59 -20.03 -10.61
C ASN A 173 -12.39 -21.42 -9.99
N THR A 174 -11.37 -22.15 -10.41
CA THR A 174 -10.99 -23.45 -9.87
C THR A 174 -9.56 -23.77 -10.26
N ILE A 175 -8.98 -24.79 -9.62
CA ILE A 175 -7.69 -25.36 -10.02
C ILE A 175 -7.96 -26.76 -10.55
N PHE A 176 -7.49 -27.02 -11.76
CA PHE A 176 -7.65 -28.30 -12.37
C PHE A 176 -6.60 -29.31 -11.88
N SER A 177 -7.03 -30.32 -11.20
CA SER A 177 -6.24 -31.56 -11.09
C SER A 177 -6.28 -32.30 -12.39
N THR A 178 -5.33 -33.18 -12.66
CA THR A 178 -5.01 -33.73 -13.98
C THR A 178 -6.07 -34.64 -14.62
N LYS A 179 -7.28 -34.76 -14.12
CA LYS A 179 -8.11 -35.91 -14.53
C LYS A 179 -9.54 -35.69 -15.02
N VAL A 180 -10.25 -34.62 -14.74
CA VAL A 180 -11.67 -34.57 -15.15
C VAL A 180 -12.14 -33.20 -15.62
N PRO A 181 -13.08 -33.04 -16.57
CA PRO A 181 -13.68 -31.75 -16.90
C PRO A 181 -14.46 -31.23 -15.68
N CYS A 182 -14.14 -30.03 -15.24
CA CYS A 182 -14.77 -29.35 -14.13
C CYS A 182 -15.19 -30.24 -12.93
N ASP A 183 -14.22 -30.94 -12.32
CA ASP A 183 -14.48 -31.68 -11.05
C ASP A 183 -15.08 -30.80 -10.00
N ALA A 184 -14.68 -29.52 -10.01
CA ALA A 184 -15.20 -28.48 -9.14
C ALA A 184 -16.71 -28.26 -9.31
N CYS A 185 -17.26 -28.48 -10.50
CA CYS A 185 -18.69 -28.27 -10.76
C CYS A 185 -19.53 -29.53 -10.44
N ALA A 186 -18.90 -30.68 -10.44
CA ALA A 186 -19.56 -31.95 -10.10
C ALA A 186 -19.50 -32.26 -8.60
N SER A 187 -18.58 -31.63 -7.86
CA SER A 187 -18.46 -31.78 -6.40
C SER A 187 -19.54 -31.03 -5.65
N SER A 188 -19.93 -31.53 -4.50
CA SER A 188 -20.87 -30.83 -3.60
C SER A 188 -20.25 -30.72 -2.19
N PRO A 189 -19.76 -29.55 -1.78
CA PRO A 189 -19.69 -28.28 -2.51
C PRO A 189 -18.63 -28.26 -3.62
N PRO A 190 -18.82 -27.41 -4.67
CA PRO A 190 -17.84 -27.29 -5.75
C PRO A 190 -16.47 -26.80 -5.23
N GLU A 191 -15.39 -27.30 -5.79
CA GLU A 191 -14.00 -26.90 -5.48
C GLU A 191 -13.63 -25.60 -6.18
N LEU A 192 -14.21 -24.49 -5.72
CA LEU A 192 -14.02 -23.16 -6.26
C LEU A 192 -12.95 -22.39 -5.46
N LEU A 193 -12.23 -21.49 -6.14
CA LEU A 193 -11.32 -20.57 -5.46
C LEU A 193 -12.08 -19.50 -4.66
N VAL A 194 -13.17 -19.02 -5.24
CA VAL A 194 -14.01 -17.98 -4.68
C VAL A 194 -15.48 -18.40 -4.71
N SER A 195 -16.19 -18.24 -3.62
CA SER A 195 -17.63 -18.51 -3.52
C SER A 195 -18.30 -17.55 -2.55
N GLY A 196 -19.48 -17.03 -2.91
CA GLY A 196 -20.26 -16.15 -2.04
C GLY A 196 -19.53 -14.85 -1.63
N GLY A 197 -18.60 -14.37 -2.45
CA GLY A 197 -17.79 -13.19 -2.13
C GLY A 197 -16.65 -13.45 -1.14
N ALA A 198 -16.33 -14.70 -0.87
CA ALA A 198 -15.27 -15.10 0.04
C ALA A 198 -14.29 -16.08 -0.60
N VAL A 199 -13.05 -16.09 -0.14
CA VAL A 199 -12.02 -17.06 -0.50
C VAL A 199 -12.33 -18.38 0.21
N THR A 200 -12.35 -19.48 -0.52
CA THR A 200 -12.73 -20.79 0.02
C THR A 200 -11.59 -21.48 0.78
N ALA A 201 -11.93 -22.51 1.54
CA ALA A 201 -10.93 -23.38 2.17
C ALA A 201 -10.09 -24.14 1.10
N PHE A 202 -10.71 -24.53 -0.02
CA PHE A 202 -10.03 -25.13 -1.16
C PHE A 202 -8.92 -24.25 -1.71
N ALA A 203 -9.23 -22.96 -1.99
CA ALA A 203 -8.23 -22.02 -2.48
C ALA A 203 -7.04 -21.87 -1.50
N LYS A 204 -7.33 -21.80 -0.20
CA LYS A 204 -6.30 -21.68 0.84
C LYS A 204 -5.35 -22.90 0.86
N GLY A 205 -5.83 -24.08 0.52
CA GLY A 205 -5.00 -25.27 0.40
C GLY A 205 -4.00 -25.23 -0.75
N TRP A 206 -4.22 -24.36 -1.73
CA TRP A 206 -3.35 -24.19 -2.89
C TRP A 206 -2.34 -23.04 -2.76
N PHE A 207 -2.41 -22.23 -1.70
CA PHE A 207 -1.46 -21.14 -1.52
C PHE A 207 -0.03 -21.64 -1.33
N GLY A 208 0.91 -21.06 -2.06
CA GLY A 208 2.31 -21.47 -2.12
C GLY A 208 2.54 -22.73 -2.97
N GLN A 209 1.54 -23.20 -3.70
CA GLN A 209 1.69 -24.33 -4.61
C GLN A 209 1.71 -23.86 -6.07
N GLN A 210 2.46 -24.60 -6.88
CA GLN A 210 2.58 -24.31 -8.29
C GLN A 210 1.32 -24.74 -9.05
N ILE A 211 0.84 -23.85 -9.89
CA ILE A 211 -0.30 -24.07 -10.79
C ILE A 211 0.09 -23.76 -12.24
N THR A 212 -0.66 -24.32 -13.18
CA THR A 212 -0.57 -23.92 -14.57
C THR A 212 -1.54 -22.79 -14.86
N VAL A 213 -1.00 -21.60 -15.14
CA VAL A 213 -1.78 -20.39 -15.46
C VAL A 213 -2.27 -20.45 -16.90
N LYS A 214 -1.45 -20.96 -17.81
CA LYS A 214 -1.74 -21.17 -19.21
C LYS A 214 -1.15 -22.49 -19.66
N GLY A 215 -1.98 -23.41 -20.11
CA GLY A 215 -1.56 -24.68 -20.69
C GLY A 215 -1.69 -24.69 -22.21
N ASN A 216 -0.80 -25.40 -22.86
CA ASN A 216 -0.79 -25.63 -24.32
C ASN A 216 -1.10 -27.06 -24.68
N ASP A 217 -0.95 -27.95 -23.73
CA ASP A 217 -1.20 -29.39 -23.93
C ASP A 217 -2.67 -29.75 -23.60
N LYS A 218 -3.27 -30.58 -24.42
CA LYS A 218 -4.62 -31.14 -24.19
C LYS A 218 -4.69 -32.04 -22.96
N SER A 219 -3.55 -32.50 -22.44
CA SER A 219 -3.48 -33.27 -21.20
C SER A 219 -3.58 -32.43 -19.96
N THR A 220 -3.21 -31.15 -20.05
CA THR A 220 -3.48 -30.14 -19.02
C THR A 220 -4.83 -29.54 -19.33
N ARG A 221 -5.66 -29.35 -18.34
CA ARG A 221 -7.04 -28.89 -18.54
C ARG A 221 -7.17 -27.41 -18.92
N LEU A 222 -6.07 -26.70 -18.91
CA LEU A 222 -5.94 -25.37 -19.53
C LEU A 222 -5.42 -25.48 -20.98
N ALA A 223 -5.95 -26.46 -21.73
CA ALA A 223 -5.69 -26.59 -23.16
C ALA A 223 -6.07 -25.32 -23.94
N PRO A 224 -5.59 -25.12 -25.18
CA PRO A 224 -5.79 -23.88 -25.93
C PRO A 224 -7.21 -23.37 -26.01
N GLY A 225 -8.21 -24.26 -25.98
CA GLY A 225 -9.63 -23.89 -25.95
C GLY A 225 -10.17 -23.49 -24.57
N GLN A 226 -9.38 -23.66 -23.52
CA GLN A 226 -9.76 -23.39 -22.13
C GLN A 226 -8.92 -22.28 -21.51
N PHE A 227 -7.88 -21.82 -22.20
CA PHE A 227 -7.12 -20.65 -21.83
C PHE A 227 -7.77 -19.41 -22.43
N TYR A 228 -8.17 -18.49 -21.57
CA TYR A 228 -8.79 -17.24 -21.97
C TYR A 228 -7.81 -16.10 -21.77
N ALA A 229 -7.30 -15.54 -22.87
CA ALA A 229 -6.61 -14.26 -22.83
C ALA A 229 -7.66 -13.15 -22.77
N ILE A 230 -7.65 -12.36 -21.71
CA ILE A 230 -8.54 -11.22 -21.60
C ILE A 230 -8.12 -10.13 -22.59
N ASN A 231 -9.10 -9.48 -23.23
CA ASN A 231 -8.85 -8.37 -24.12
C ASN A 231 -8.69 -7.08 -23.32
N VAL A 232 -7.46 -6.71 -23.01
CA VAL A 232 -7.13 -5.50 -22.22
C VAL A 232 -6.75 -4.31 -23.09
N THR A 233 -6.24 -4.56 -24.32
CA THR A 233 -5.62 -3.49 -25.13
C THR A 233 -6.03 -3.51 -26.60
N GLY A 234 -6.99 -4.35 -26.94
CA GLY A 234 -7.41 -4.57 -28.31
C GLY A 234 -6.97 -5.91 -28.88
N PRO A 235 -7.45 -6.26 -30.08
CA PRO A 235 -7.16 -7.53 -30.73
C PRO A 235 -5.69 -7.59 -31.20
N GLY A 236 -5.09 -8.74 -31.14
CA GLY A 236 -3.74 -8.95 -31.69
C GLY A 236 -2.78 -9.66 -30.75
N GLY A 237 -1.59 -10.00 -31.29
CA GLY A 237 -0.52 -10.64 -30.53
C GLY A 237 0.36 -9.63 -29.79
N ASP A 238 0.66 -8.51 -30.41
CA ASP A 238 1.53 -7.47 -29.82
C ASP A 238 0.88 -6.78 -28.63
N PRO A 239 -0.38 -6.29 -28.71
CA PRO A 239 -1.04 -5.74 -27.54
C PRO A 239 -1.12 -6.73 -26.36
N TYR A 240 -1.37 -8.01 -26.65
CA TYR A 240 -1.40 -9.05 -25.64
C TYR A 240 -0.02 -9.30 -25.01
N ARG A 241 1.06 -9.32 -25.81
CA ARG A 241 2.44 -9.41 -25.31
C ARG A 241 2.77 -8.25 -24.39
N ASP A 242 2.45 -7.06 -24.81
CA ASP A 242 2.72 -5.83 -24.07
C ASP A 242 1.92 -5.80 -22.75
N ALA A 243 0.67 -6.31 -22.75
CA ALA A 243 -0.12 -6.48 -21.55
C ALA A 243 0.50 -7.44 -20.53
N ILE A 244 1.23 -8.45 -20.98
CA ILE A 244 1.97 -9.35 -20.07
C ILE A 244 3.19 -8.63 -19.48
N SER A 245 4.00 -7.96 -20.30
CA SER A 245 5.29 -7.40 -19.90
C SER A 245 5.17 -6.08 -19.12
N THR A 246 4.12 -5.29 -19.37
CA THR A 246 3.95 -3.96 -18.77
C THR A 246 2.77 -3.91 -17.78
N CYS A 247 2.59 -2.78 -17.13
CA CYS A 247 1.46 -2.49 -16.25
C CYS A 247 0.47 -1.56 -16.96
N PHE A 248 -0.70 -2.09 -17.31
CA PHE A 248 -1.79 -1.28 -17.81
C PHE A 248 -2.50 -0.56 -16.67
N GLN A 249 -2.74 0.73 -16.84
CA GLN A 249 -3.32 1.60 -15.82
C GLN A 249 -4.86 1.61 -15.80
N ASP A 250 -5.48 0.91 -16.76
CA ASP A 250 -6.94 0.75 -16.75
C ASP A 250 -7.39 0.00 -15.52
N PHE A 251 -8.52 0.45 -14.95
CA PHE A 251 -9.08 -0.16 -13.76
C PHE A 251 -10.08 -1.26 -14.14
N TYR A 252 -9.80 -2.49 -13.74
CA TYR A 252 -10.65 -3.65 -13.99
C TYR A 252 -11.55 -3.91 -12.80
N VAL A 253 -12.84 -3.76 -13.03
CA VAL A 253 -13.87 -3.75 -11.98
C VAL A 253 -14.38 -5.16 -11.72
N CYS A 254 -14.54 -5.49 -10.45
CA CYS A 254 -15.21 -6.70 -9.99
C CYS A 254 -16.63 -6.79 -10.53
N ARG A 255 -17.06 -7.99 -10.84
CA ARG A 255 -18.40 -8.30 -11.40
C ARG A 255 -18.66 -7.76 -12.81
N ASN A 256 -17.75 -7.00 -13.38
CA ASN A 256 -17.84 -6.62 -14.78
C ASN A 256 -17.43 -7.78 -15.69
N THR A 257 -17.95 -7.73 -16.91
CA THR A 257 -17.72 -8.73 -17.95
C THR A 257 -16.73 -8.21 -18.97
N TYR A 258 -15.72 -9.01 -19.30
CA TYR A 258 -14.65 -8.66 -20.24
C TYR A 258 -14.55 -9.68 -21.34
N GLY A 259 -14.32 -9.19 -22.56
CA GLY A 259 -14.15 -10.03 -23.74
C GLY A 259 -12.83 -10.80 -23.71
N THR A 260 -12.81 -11.96 -24.35
CA THR A 260 -11.61 -12.80 -24.52
C THR A 260 -11.01 -12.65 -25.91
N LEU A 261 -9.70 -12.86 -26.01
CA LEU A 261 -8.97 -12.90 -27.28
C LEU A 261 -8.96 -14.32 -27.84
N SER A 262 -9.13 -14.45 -29.14
CA SER A 262 -9.04 -15.74 -29.85
C SER A 262 -7.61 -16.24 -30.00
N GLY A 263 -7.44 -17.56 -30.05
CA GLY A 263 -6.20 -18.26 -30.37
C GLY A 263 -5.23 -18.42 -29.19
N ASN A 264 -4.35 -19.41 -29.31
CA ASN A 264 -3.44 -19.82 -28.24
C ASN A 264 -2.30 -18.85 -27.93
N LYS A 265 -1.95 -17.95 -28.85
CA LYS A 265 -0.95 -16.88 -28.67
C LYS A 265 0.39 -17.30 -28.06
N VAL A 266 0.90 -18.50 -28.43
CA VAL A 266 2.14 -19.08 -27.88
C VAL A 266 3.33 -18.16 -28.02
N GLY A 267 3.57 -17.59 -29.20
CA GLY A 267 4.69 -16.67 -29.47
C GLY A 267 4.64 -15.42 -28.61
N PRO A 268 3.55 -14.65 -28.66
CA PRO A 268 3.37 -13.47 -27.82
C PRO A 268 3.46 -13.75 -26.32
N THR A 269 2.90 -14.89 -25.85
CA THR A 269 3.02 -15.31 -24.44
C THR A 269 4.48 -15.54 -24.05
N LYS A 270 5.23 -16.29 -24.88
CA LYS A 270 6.65 -16.57 -24.59
C LYS A 270 7.47 -15.29 -24.47
N GLN A 271 7.28 -14.37 -25.39
CA GLN A 271 8.02 -13.12 -25.40
C GLN A 271 7.60 -12.25 -24.21
N GLY A 272 6.30 -12.03 -23.99
CA GLY A 272 5.80 -11.21 -22.90
C GLY A 272 6.20 -11.73 -21.52
N VAL A 273 6.14 -13.06 -21.28
CA VAL A 273 6.58 -13.62 -20.00
C VAL A 273 8.09 -13.47 -19.81
N LYS A 274 8.92 -13.73 -20.83
CA LYS A 274 10.36 -13.52 -20.72
C LYS A 274 10.74 -12.07 -20.45
N ASP A 275 10.05 -11.14 -21.10
CA ASP A 275 10.26 -9.69 -20.89
C ASP A 275 9.83 -9.27 -19.47
N LEU A 276 8.78 -9.90 -18.93
CA LEU A 276 8.28 -9.65 -17.57
C LEU A 276 9.26 -10.13 -16.50
N ILE A 277 9.61 -11.43 -16.54
CA ILE A 277 10.37 -12.06 -15.45
C ILE A 277 11.89 -11.83 -15.55
N GLY A 278 12.37 -11.48 -16.77
CA GLY A 278 13.81 -11.30 -17.03
C GLY A 278 14.54 -12.62 -17.29
N ASN A 279 15.87 -12.52 -17.47
CA ASN A 279 16.73 -13.70 -17.69
C ASN A 279 18.12 -13.43 -17.07
N PRO A 280 18.51 -14.16 -16.00
CA PRO A 280 17.71 -15.15 -15.27
C PRO A 280 16.55 -14.53 -14.47
N PRO A 281 15.47 -15.27 -14.23
CA PRO A 281 14.34 -14.81 -13.43
C PRO A 281 14.65 -14.83 -11.93
N ASP A 282 13.85 -14.11 -11.16
CA ASP A 282 13.79 -14.29 -9.70
C ASP A 282 13.25 -15.68 -9.36
N VAL A 283 13.57 -16.19 -8.18
CA VAL A 283 13.13 -17.51 -7.70
C VAL A 283 12.27 -17.34 -6.44
N TYR A 284 11.10 -17.95 -6.45
CA TYR A 284 10.24 -18.03 -5.27
C TYR A 284 10.90 -18.86 -4.16
N GLN A 285 11.02 -18.31 -2.97
CA GLN A 285 11.54 -19.02 -1.80
C GLN A 285 10.43 -19.34 -0.80
N SER A 286 9.65 -18.36 -0.51
CA SER A 286 8.47 -18.44 0.35
C SER A 286 7.69 -17.14 0.19
N MET A 287 6.55 -17.08 0.79
CA MET A 287 5.68 -15.92 0.76
C MET A 287 6.41 -14.65 1.21
N GLY A 288 6.43 -13.63 0.33
CA GLY A 288 7.14 -12.37 0.56
C GLY A 288 8.67 -12.46 0.53
N ARG A 289 9.24 -13.56 0.01
CA ARG A 289 10.70 -13.73 -0.11
C ARG A 289 11.06 -14.27 -1.48
N TYR A 290 11.73 -13.44 -2.26
CA TYR A 290 12.11 -13.72 -3.64
C TYR A 290 13.62 -13.58 -3.78
N LEU A 291 14.28 -14.66 -4.24
CA LEU A 291 15.72 -14.68 -4.47
C LEU A 291 16.00 -14.10 -5.85
N ARG A 292 16.78 -13.02 -5.89
CA ARG A 292 17.25 -12.44 -7.15
C ARG A 292 18.47 -13.19 -7.70
N PRO A 293 18.76 -13.03 -9.01
CA PRO A 293 19.93 -13.64 -9.64
C PRO A 293 21.27 -13.27 -8.99
N ASP A 294 21.36 -12.16 -8.30
CA ASP A 294 22.56 -11.71 -7.56
C ASP A 294 22.72 -12.38 -6.18
N GLY A 295 21.80 -13.28 -5.80
CA GLY A 295 21.81 -13.98 -4.53
C GLY A 295 21.17 -13.20 -3.37
N THR A 296 20.61 -12.02 -3.61
CA THR A 296 19.92 -11.24 -2.57
C THR A 296 18.45 -11.62 -2.47
N ILE A 297 17.88 -11.55 -1.25
CA ILE A 297 16.48 -11.81 -1.00
C ILE A 297 15.74 -10.48 -0.88
N HIS A 298 14.65 -10.37 -1.62
CA HIS A 298 13.76 -9.21 -1.62
C HIS A 298 12.33 -9.62 -1.29
N ASP A 299 11.52 -8.66 -0.84
CA ASP A 299 10.10 -8.80 -0.56
C ASP A 299 9.20 -8.52 -1.78
N THR A 300 9.81 -8.05 -2.88
CA THR A 300 9.14 -7.74 -4.13
C THR A 300 9.84 -8.37 -5.32
N SER A 301 9.10 -8.72 -6.36
CA SER A 301 9.62 -9.27 -7.62
C SER A 301 8.79 -8.81 -8.81
N LYS A 302 9.41 -8.70 -9.98
CA LYS A 302 8.70 -8.48 -11.25
C LYS A 302 7.81 -9.66 -11.65
N SER A 303 8.15 -10.86 -11.17
CA SER A 303 7.37 -12.08 -11.38
C SER A 303 6.06 -12.09 -10.59
N LEU A 304 5.92 -11.20 -9.59
CA LEU A 304 4.69 -11.08 -8.79
C LEU A 304 3.65 -10.28 -9.56
N VAL A 305 2.55 -10.93 -9.92
CA VAL A 305 1.52 -10.38 -10.81
C VAL A 305 0.11 -10.68 -10.32
N ILE A 306 -0.84 -9.89 -10.78
CA ILE A 306 -2.28 -10.10 -10.54
C ILE A 306 -2.91 -10.65 -11.82
N ALA A 307 -3.74 -11.69 -11.67
CA ALA A 307 -4.55 -12.25 -12.75
C ALA A 307 -6.04 -12.28 -12.34
N PRO A 308 -6.97 -11.95 -13.23
CA PRO A 308 -8.40 -12.02 -12.94
C PRO A 308 -8.88 -13.46 -12.93
N ILE A 309 -9.89 -13.73 -12.09
CA ILE A 309 -10.57 -15.02 -11.98
C ILE A 309 -11.99 -14.85 -12.52
N TRP A 310 -12.37 -15.72 -13.46
CA TRP A 310 -13.72 -15.73 -14.02
C TRP A 310 -14.58 -16.86 -13.42
N ASP A 311 -15.90 -16.61 -13.37
CA ASP A 311 -16.86 -17.55 -12.78
C ASP A 311 -17.16 -18.71 -13.73
N VAL A 312 -16.70 -19.89 -13.36
CA VAL A 312 -16.93 -21.12 -14.15
C VAL A 312 -18.31 -21.72 -13.96
N CYS A 313 -18.98 -21.45 -12.84
CA CYS A 313 -20.25 -22.09 -12.49
C CYS A 313 -21.48 -21.23 -12.78
N ASN A 314 -21.33 -19.90 -12.82
CA ASN A 314 -22.43 -19.00 -13.18
C ASN A 314 -22.37 -18.51 -14.63
N PHE A 315 -21.46 -19.06 -15.43
CA PHE A 315 -21.44 -18.77 -16.85
C PHE A 315 -22.63 -19.45 -17.52
N VAL A 316 -23.45 -18.64 -18.19
CA VAL A 316 -24.51 -19.13 -19.08
C VAL A 316 -24.05 -18.86 -20.51
N ASP A 317 -23.92 -19.88 -21.31
CA ASP A 317 -23.59 -19.72 -22.73
C ASP A 317 -24.70 -18.93 -23.42
N PRO A 318 -24.41 -17.72 -23.95
CA PRO A 318 -25.44 -16.91 -24.60
C PRO A 318 -26.01 -17.55 -25.88
N ALA A 319 -25.29 -18.48 -26.50
CA ALA A 319 -25.73 -19.17 -27.72
C ALA A 319 -26.69 -20.33 -27.43
N THR A 320 -26.47 -21.04 -26.32
CA THR A 320 -27.23 -22.24 -25.99
C THR A 320 -28.17 -22.10 -24.81
N GLY A 321 -27.98 -21.03 -23.98
CA GLY A 321 -28.73 -20.81 -22.74
C GLY A 321 -28.39 -21.83 -21.64
N ILE A 322 -27.37 -22.67 -21.82
CA ILE A 322 -26.99 -23.72 -20.88
C ILE A 322 -26.01 -23.18 -19.87
N SER A 323 -26.25 -23.42 -18.59
CA SER A 323 -25.29 -23.12 -17.52
C SER A 323 -24.09 -24.08 -17.62
N PHE A 324 -22.91 -23.53 -17.45
CA PHE A 324 -21.64 -24.23 -17.55
C PHE A 324 -21.45 -25.33 -16.48
N CYS A 325 -21.93 -25.11 -15.28
CA CYS A 325 -22.05 -26.13 -14.25
C CYS A 325 -23.49 -26.66 -14.24
N PRO A 326 -23.76 -27.94 -14.33
CA PRO A 326 -22.88 -29.08 -14.03
C PRO A 326 -22.29 -29.83 -15.25
N THR A 327 -22.41 -29.30 -16.46
CA THR A 327 -22.02 -30.07 -17.68
C THR A 327 -20.49 -30.22 -17.85
N GLY A 328 -19.70 -29.36 -17.21
CA GLY A 328 -18.24 -29.43 -17.26
C GLY A 328 -17.60 -28.94 -18.56
N ASP A 329 -18.38 -28.44 -19.51
CA ASP A 329 -17.86 -27.93 -20.78
C ASP A 329 -17.44 -26.48 -20.64
N PHE A 330 -16.28 -26.13 -21.12
CA PHE A 330 -15.78 -24.74 -21.09
C PHE A 330 -16.21 -23.99 -22.37
N PRO A 331 -16.53 -22.69 -22.27
CA PRO A 331 -16.87 -21.92 -23.46
C PRO A 331 -15.73 -21.98 -24.48
N SER A 332 -16.06 -21.96 -25.76
CA SER A 332 -15.06 -21.92 -26.82
C SER A 332 -14.26 -20.59 -26.69
N GLY A 333 -12.93 -20.68 -26.84
CA GLY A 333 -12.01 -19.61 -26.48
C GLY A 333 -12.01 -18.37 -27.37
N SER A 334 -13.01 -18.12 -28.24
CA SER A 334 -13.04 -16.96 -29.11
C SER A 334 -14.32 -16.16 -28.96
N GLY A 335 -14.18 -14.86 -28.66
CA GLY A 335 -15.30 -13.93 -28.62
C GLY A 335 -16.25 -14.11 -27.44
N THR A 336 -15.85 -14.87 -26.45
CA THR A 336 -16.59 -15.07 -25.21
C THR A 336 -16.35 -13.92 -24.27
N SER A 337 -17.39 -13.53 -23.53
CA SER A 337 -17.28 -12.53 -22.46
C SER A 337 -17.46 -13.22 -21.11
N LEU A 338 -16.51 -13.00 -20.19
CA LEU A 338 -16.45 -13.65 -18.90
C LEU A 338 -16.45 -12.63 -17.76
N GLN A 339 -17.17 -12.94 -16.70
CA GLN A 339 -17.30 -12.06 -15.55
C GLN A 339 -16.19 -12.28 -14.55
N ILE A 340 -15.56 -11.19 -14.05
CA ILE A 340 -14.57 -11.24 -12.97
C ILE A 340 -15.27 -11.49 -11.63
N VAL A 341 -14.88 -12.56 -10.92
CA VAL A 341 -15.39 -12.89 -9.58
C VAL A 341 -14.33 -12.80 -8.49
N GLY A 342 -13.08 -12.60 -8.88
CA GLY A 342 -11.95 -12.45 -7.98
C GLY A 342 -10.67 -12.15 -8.74
N PHE A 343 -9.59 -12.05 -7.98
CA PHE A 343 -8.23 -11.89 -8.50
C PHE A 343 -7.29 -12.83 -7.78
N ALA A 344 -6.33 -13.40 -8.53
CA ALA A 344 -5.24 -14.20 -7.99
C ALA A 344 -3.95 -13.39 -8.00
N LEU A 345 -3.21 -13.45 -6.91
CA LEU A 345 -1.82 -13.03 -6.83
C LEU A 345 -0.96 -14.23 -7.16
N LEU A 346 -0.13 -14.10 -8.17
CA LEU A 346 0.70 -15.15 -8.72
C LEU A 346 2.16 -14.73 -8.74
N PHE A 347 3.05 -15.68 -8.48
CA PHE A 347 4.46 -15.52 -8.81
C PHE A 347 4.74 -16.38 -10.07
N ILE A 348 5.04 -15.74 -11.19
CA ILE A 348 5.33 -16.44 -12.45
C ILE A 348 6.73 -17.08 -12.36
N ASP A 349 6.79 -18.39 -12.34
CA ASP A 349 8.05 -19.14 -12.29
C ASP A 349 8.75 -19.17 -13.63
N GLY A 350 7.97 -19.36 -14.70
CA GLY A 350 8.54 -19.49 -16.02
C GLY A 350 7.55 -19.84 -17.12
N ILE A 351 8.12 -20.09 -18.29
CA ILE A 351 7.38 -20.51 -19.46
C ILE A 351 8.11 -21.66 -20.17
N SER A 352 7.37 -22.74 -20.45
CA SER A 352 7.90 -23.90 -21.14
C SER A 352 8.20 -23.66 -22.63
N GLY A 353 8.94 -24.58 -23.24
CA GLY A 353 9.13 -24.63 -24.70
C GLY A 353 7.81 -24.74 -25.47
N GLY A 354 6.78 -25.36 -24.90
CA GLY A 354 5.42 -25.46 -25.45
C GLY A 354 4.58 -24.21 -25.30
N GLY A 355 4.96 -23.28 -24.43
CA GLY A 355 4.22 -22.04 -24.14
C GLY A 355 3.32 -22.16 -22.91
N ASP A 356 3.52 -23.19 -22.07
CA ASP A 356 2.84 -23.32 -20.80
C ASP A 356 3.46 -22.35 -19.79
N VAL A 357 2.62 -21.62 -19.09
CA VAL A 357 3.02 -20.68 -18.04
C VAL A 357 2.71 -21.31 -16.70
N THR A 358 3.73 -21.44 -15.86
CA THR A 358 3.59 -21.92 -14.48
C THR A 358 3.81 -20.78 -13.50
N ALA A 359 3.10 -20.83 -12.40
CA ALA A 359 3.19 -19.85 -11.33
C ALA A 359 2.86 -20.47 -9.97
N GLU A 360 3.43 -19.92 -8.92
CA GLU A 360 2.98 -20.17 -7.55
C GLU A 360 1.73 -19.32 -7.25
N LEU A 361 0.68 -19.95 -6.73
CA LEU A 361 -0.52 -19.25 -6.27
C LEU A 361 -0.25 -18.65 -4.89
N ILE A 362 -0.01 -17.36 -4.85
CA ILE A 362 0.33 -16.68 -3.58
C ILE A 362 -0.92 -16.36 -2.76
N ASN A 363 -1.93 -15.81 -3.42
CA ASN A 363 -3.16 -15.37 -2.77
C ASN A 363 -4.33 -15.32 -3.75
N VAL A 364 -5.53 -15.36 -3.21
CA VAL A 364 -6.78 -15.11 -3.94
C VAL A 364 -7.60 -14.09 -3.19
N VAL A 365 -8.25 -13.19 -3.92
CA VAL A 365 -9.16 -12.19 -3.38
C VAL A 365 -10.50 -12.29 -4.09
N ALA A 366 -11.56 -12.36 -3.31
CA ALA A 366 -12.92 -12.41 -3.82
C ALA A 366 -13.43 -11.01 -4.17
N CYS A 367 -14.25 -10.93 -5.21
CA CYS A 367 -15.11 -9.76 -5.43
C CYS A 367 -16.26 -9.74 -4.41
N ALA A 368 -16.67 -8.55 -3.97
CA ALA A 368 -17.88 -8.40 -3.16
C ALA A 368 -19.11 -8.97 -3.89
N THR A 369 -20.08 -9.49 -3.13
CA THR A 369 -21.32 -10.04 -3.72
C THR A 369 -22.21 -8.97 -4.32
N THR A 370 -22.21 -7.78 -3.76
CA THR A 370 -22.88 -6.60 -4.29
C THR A 370 -21.92 -5.82 -5.18
N PRO A 371 -22.35 -5.38 -6.38
CA PRO A 371 -21.56 -4.48 -7.18
C PRO A 371 -21.20 -3.22 -6.38
N PRO A 372 -19.97 -2.71 -6.48
CA PRO A 372 -19.59 -1.47 -5.82
C PRO A 372 -20.48 -0.33 -6.35
N THR A 373 -21.08 0.45 -5.46
CA THR A 373 -21.89 1.64 -5.81
C THR A 373 -21.03 2.85 -6.20
N GLY A 374 -19.73 2.75 -6.08
CA GLY A 374 -18.73 3.72 -6.52
C GLY A 374 -17.39 3.01 -6.64
N VAL A 375 -16.71 3.24 -7.75
CA VAL A 375 -15.35 2.74 -7.95
C VAL A 375 -14.43 3.84 -7.46
N ASP A 376 -13.85 3.66 -6.28
CA ASP A 376 -12.76 4.50 -5.81
C ASP A 376 -11.46 4.05 -6.51
N GLU A 377 -11.19 4.63 -7.67
CA GLU A 377 -9.99 4.32 -8.46
C GLU A 377 -8.70 4.74 -7.75
N ASP A 378 -8.81 5.66 -6.80
CA ASP A 378 -7.69 6.19 -6.00
C ASP A 378 -7.45 5.39 -4.71
N ALA A 379 -8.37 4.54 -4.31
CA ALA A 379 -8.11 3.56 -3.25
C ALA A 379 -7.02 2.62 -3.73
N GLY A 380 -5.78 3.00 -3.46
CA GLY A 380 -4.56 2.35 -3.91
C GLY A 380 -4.60 0.84 -3.68
N THR A 381 -5.01 0.12 -4.70
CA THR A 381 -5.09 -1.33 -4.68
C THR A 381 -3.72 -1.91 -4.96
N VAL A 382 -2.90 -2.00 -3.94
CA VAL A 382 -1.77 -2.91 -3.98
C VAL A 382 -2.36 -4.31 -3.87
N LEU A 383 -2.25 -5.09 -4.93
CA LEU A 383 -2.64 -6.50 -4.97
C LEU A 383 -4.17 -6.78 -4.81
N SER A 384 -5.02 -5.93 -5.41
CA SER A 384 -6.48 -6.10 -5.45
C SER A 384 -7.24 -6.07 -4.12
N LEU A 385 -6.57 -5.88 -2.99
CA LEU A 385 -7.20 -5.58 -1.71
C LEU A 385 -7.01 -4.10 -1.35
N PRO A 386 -8.06 -3.39 -0.93
CA PRO A 386 -7.92 -2.03 -0.44
C PRO A 386 -7.13 -2.05 0.88
N LEU A 387 -5.88 -1.57 0.82
CA LEU A 387 -5.03 -1.30 1.97
C LEU A 387 -4.97 0.21 2.16
N ARG A 388 -5.40 0.70 3.33
CA ARG A 388 -5.44 2.13 3.61
C ARG A 388 -5.07 2.46 5.04
N LEU A 389 -4.47 3.64 5.24
CA LEU A 389 -4.40 4.26 6.56
C LEU A 389 -5.78 4.83 6.94
N VAL A 390 -6.16 4.64 8.17
CA VAL A 390 -7.43 5.12 8.71
C VAL A 390 -7.15 6.08 9.85
N ARG A 391 -7.73 7.28 9.78
CA ARG A 391 -7.76 8.17 10.93
C ARG A 391 -8.83 7.66 11.91
N VAL A 392 -8.40 7.28 13.09
CA VAL A 392 -9.34 7.00 14.19
C VAL A 392 -9.52 8.33 14.92
N PRO A 393 -10.76 8.76 15.13
CA PRO A 393 -11.08 10.01 15.82
C PRO A 393 -10.59 10.01 17.27
#